data_a7c13994e97ef060af155af7caddba03
#
_entry.id   a7c13994e97ef060af155af7caddba03
#
_cell.length_a   1.000
_cell.length_b   1.000
_cell.length_c   1.000
_cell.angle_alpha   90.00
_cell.angle_beta   90.00
_cell.angle_gamma   90.00
#
_symmetry.space_group_name_H-M   'P 1'
#
loop_
_entity.id
_entity.type
_entity.pdbx_description
1 polymer ?
#
loop_
_entity_poly.entity_id
_entity_poly.type
_entity_poly.pdbx_seq_one_letter_code
_entity_poly.pdbx_strand_id
1 'polypeptide(L)'
;MIKTNSFGKTLLSIVMRYCLIIFTLIGVLTACTPITNVQGQLSSYEKIQLIKLGKTNKNDVIDLLGTPSMTSVYGDQVWYYLTQTTETKAFFKPVVKERKIFAVIFDSKNKVINTATYTEKDSVPISMVTRVTPTSGNELTILQQLFANLGRFSGSESDLENQ
;
A
#
# COMPACT_ATOMS: atom_id res chain seq x y z
N MET A 1 10.85 45.20 -57.19
CA MET A 1 11.68 44.08 -56.77
C MET A 1 11.90 44.17 -55.29
N ILE A 2 11.15 43.40 -54.50
CA ILE A 2 11.24 43.41 -53.03
C ILE A 2 12.31 42.38 -52.66
N LYS A 3 13.44 42.88 -52.17
CA LYS A 3 14.57 42.07 -51.66
C LYS A 3 14.13 41.44 -50.36
N THR A 4 13.55 40.20 -50.40
CA THR A 4 13.16 39.44 -49.21
C THR A 4 14.41 39.16 -48.39
N ASN A 5 14.50 39.82 -47.24
CA ASN A 5 15.61 39.74 -46.29
C ASN A 5 15.85 38.26 -45.89
N SER A 6 17.04 37.74 -46.23
CA SER A 6 17.54 36.43 -45.83
C SER A 6 17.49 36.25 -44.29
N PHE A 7 17.60 37.35 -43.55
CA PHE A 7 17.53 37.42 -42.10
C PHE A 7 16.14 37.01 -41.54
N GLY A 8 15.04 37.37 -42.22
CA GLY A 8 13.70 36.99 -41.79
C GLY A 8 13.42 35.49 -41.94
N LYS A 9 13.98 34.84 -42.96
CA LYS A 9 13.81 33.40 -43.18
C LYS A 9 14.57 32.55 -42.14
N THR A 10 15.77 32.98 -41.72
CA THR A 10 16.54 32.30 -40.67
C THR A 10 15.86 32.48 -39.31
N LEU A 11 15.37 33.66 -38.98
CA LEU A 11 14.64 33.91 -37.72
C LEU A 11 13.36 33.09 -37.65
N LEU A 12 12.58 33.01 -38.72
CA LEU A 12 11.37 32.21 -38.81
C LEU A 12 11.66 30.71 -38.63
N SER A 13 12.74 30.20 -39.20
CA SER A 13 13.10 28.79 -39.07
C SER A 13 13.56 28.42 -37.64
N ILE A 14 14.22 29.36 -36.96
CA ILE A 14 14.63 29.17 -35.55
C ILE A 14 13.38 29.13 -34.64
N VAL A 15 12.48 30.09 -34.80
CA VAL A 15 11.22 30.13 -34.03
C VAL A 15 10.39 28.85 -34.23
N MET A 16 10.31 28.39 -35.50
CA MET A 16 9.55 27.16 -35.81
C MET A 16 10.17 25.91 -35.15
N ARG A 17 11.53 25.83 -35.09
CA ARG A 17 12.21 24.74 -34.38
C ARG A 17 11.96 24.78 -32.90
N TYR A 18 11.99 25.94 -32.24
CA TYR A 18 11.67 26.06 -30.80
C TYR A 18 10.20 25.74 -30.51
N CYS A 19 9.27 26.18 -31.35
CA CYS A 19 7.85 25.80 -31.22
C CYS A 19 7.66 24.28 -31.32
N LEU A 20 8.33 23.61 -32.24
CA LEU A 20 8.29 22.16 -32.38
C LEU A 20 8.84 21.44 -31.14
N ILE A 21 9.98 21.92 -30.61
CA ILE A 21 10.57 21.35 -29.37
C ILE A 21 9.62 21.54 -28.18
N ILE A 22 9.05 22.71 -28.01
CA ILE A 22 8.09 23.00 -26.93
C ILE A 22 6.85 22.13 -27.07
N PHE A 23 6.32 21.98 -28.28
CA PHE A 23 5.14 21.14 -28.55
C PHE A 23 5.39 19.65 -28.23
N THR A 24 6.58 19.13 -28.62
CA THR A 24 6.96 17.74 -28.27
C THR A 24 7.18 17.58 -26.76
N LEU A 25 7.75 18.57 -26.08
CA LEU A 25 7.97 18.54 -24.64
C LEU A 25 6.63 18.52 -23.85
N ILE A 26 5.65 19.33 -24.29
CA ILE A 26 4.31 19.35 -23.71
C ILE A 26 3.59 17.99 -23.92
N GLY A 27 3.74 17.38 -25.11
CA GLY A 27 3.16 16.07 -25.41
C GLY A 27 3.66 14.94 -24.49
N VAL A 28 4.92 14.98 -24.09
CA VAL A 28 5.51 13.99 -23.17
C VAL A 28 4.97 14.15 -21.74
N LEU A 29 4.69 15.37 -21.31
CA LEU A 29 4.18 15.66 -19.95
C LEU A 29 2.73 15.19 -19.71
N THR A 30 1.93 14.99 -20.76
CA THR A 30 0.53 14.56 -20.64
C THR A 30 0.34 13.02 -20.61
N ALA A 31 1.41 12.24 -20.77
CA ALA A 31 1.32 10.78 -20.89
C ALA A 31 1.19 10.02 -19.56
N CYS A 32 1.14 10.70 -18.40
CA CYS A 32 0.99 10.05 -17.10
C CYS A 32 -0.48 9.64 -16.85
N THR A 33 -0.84 8.41 -17.22
CA THR A 33 -2.12 7.81 -16.81
C THR A 33 -2.00 7.20 -15.42
N PRO A 34 -3.00 7.38 -14.53
CA PRO A 34 -3.00 6.74 -13.23
C PRO A 34 -3.20 5.22 -13.38
N ILE A 35 -2.50 4.46 -12.55
CA ILE A 35 -2.64 3.01 -12.46
C ILE A 35 -3.64 2.70 -11.34
N THR A 36 -4.71 2.00 -11.68
CA THR A 36 -5.72 1.55 -10.72
C THR A 36 -5.49 0.08 -10.38
N ASN A 37 -5.29 -0.22 -9.10
CA ASN A 37 -5.16 -1.57 -8.58
C ASN A 37 -6.37 -1.90 -7.70
N VAL A 38 -7.02 -3.03 -8.00
CA VAL A 38 -8.10 -3.59 -7.17
C VAL A 38 -7.52 -4.76 -6.38
N GLN A 39 -7.62 -4.68 -5.06
CA GLN A 39 -7.15 -5.70 -4.14
C GLN A 39 -8.32 -6.26 -3.35
N GLY A 40 -8.29 -7.58 -3.08
CA GLY A 40 -9.35 -8.28 -2.38
C GLY A 40 -10.39 -8.86 -3.32
N GLN A 41 -11.25 -9.72 -2.75
CA GLN A 41 -12.23 -10.49 -3.52
C GLN A 41 -13.61 -10.38 -2.86
N LEU A 42 -14.19 -9.19 -2.94
CA LEU A 42 -15.59 -9.06 -2.64
C LEU A 42 -16.36 -9.41 -3.92
N SER A 43 -17.06 -10.53 -3.87
CA SER A 43 -17.94 -10.97 -4.95
C SER A 43 -18.98 -9.90 -5.29
N SER A 44 -19.48 -9.93 -6.51
CA SER A 44 -20.54 -9.05 -7.00
C SER A 44 -21.65 -8.85 -5.98
N TYR A 45 -22.17 -7.63 -5.90
CA TYR A 45 -23.31 -7.27 -5.04
C TYR A 45 -24.49 -8.26 -5.16
N GLU A 46 -24.70 -8.82 -6.35
CA GLU A 46 -25.72 -9.86 -6.61
C GLU A 46 -25.53 -11.10 -5.75
N LYS A 47 -24.30 -11.58 -5.57
CA LYS A 47 -24.00 -12.75 -4.75
C LYS A 47 -24.20 -12.48 -3.26
N ILE A 48 -23.95 -11.27 -2.81
CA ILE A 48 -24.18 -10.86 -1.42
C ILE A 48 -25.68 -10.93 -1.11
N GLN A 49 -26.56 -10.56 -2.03
CA GLN A 49 -28.01 -10.61 -1.85
C GLN A 49 -28.57 -12.03 -1.77
N LEU A 50 -27.84 -13.04 -2.24
CA LEU A 50 -28.25 -14.45 -2.10
C LEU A 50 -28.08 -14.98 -0.68
N ILE A 51 -27.36 -14.29 0.17
CA ILE A 51 -27.16 -14.67 1.57
C ILE A 51 -28.45 -14.38 2.37
N LYS A 52 -29.10 -15.43 2.84
CA LYS A 52 -30.32 -15.34 3.61
C LYS A 52 -30.04 -15.60 5.07
N LEU A 53 -30.42 -14.64 5.93
CA LEU A 53 -30.27 -14.75 7.39
C LEU A 53 -31.04 -15.99 7.93
N GLY A 54 -30.41 -16.72 8.82
CA GLY A 54 -30.94 -17.93 9.45
C GLY A 54 -30.97 -19.19 8.57
N LYS A 55 -30.75 -19.08 7.25
CA LYS A 55 -30.78 -20.19 6.30
C LYS A 55 -29.41 -20.57 5.74
N THR A 56 -28.63 -19.59 5.30
CA THR A 56 -27.31 -19.78 4.71
C THR A 56 -26.31 -20.23 5.77
N ASN A 57 -25.55 -21.29 5.47
CA ASN A 57 -24.49 -21.78 6.35
C ASN A 57 -23.10 -21.32 5.87
N LYS A 58 -22.04 -21.63 6.64
CA LYS A 58 -20.67 -21.26 6.29
C LYS A 58 -20.20 -21.80 4.93
N ASN A 59 -20.58 -23.04 4.58
CA ASN A 59 -20.17 -23.63 3.31
C ASN A 59 -20.83 -22.91 2.13
N ASP A 60 -22.12 -22.59 2.27
CA ASP A 60 -22.84 -21.81 1.25
C ASP A 60 -22.20 -20.42 1.05
N VAL A 61 -21.73 -19.80 2.14
CA VAL A 61 -21.03 -18.50 2.06
C VAL A 61 -19.70 -18.64 1.32
N ILE A 62 -18.95 -19.73 1.56
CA ILE A 62 -17.71 -20.01 0.80
C ILE A 62 -18.01 -20.23 -0.68
N ASP A 63 -19.05 -20.95 -1.01
CA ASP A 63 -19.44 -21.24 -2.41
C ASP A 63 -19.87 -19.95 -3.14
N LEU A 64 -20.53 -19.03 -2.43
CA LEU A 64 -21.01 -17.77 -2.99
C LEU A 64 -19.91 -16.68 -3.06
N LEU A 65 -19.18 -16.47 -1.98
CA LEU A 65 -18.24 -15.36 -1.83
C LEU A 65 -16.75 -15.79 -1.92
N GLY A 66 -16.47 -17.08 -1.82
CA GLY A 66 -15.12 -17.60 -1.72
C GLY A 66 -14.57 -17.57 -0.28
N THR A 67 -13.26 -17.73 -0.13
CA THR A 67 -12.58 -17.66 1.16
C THR A 67 -12.58 -16.25 1.73
N PRO A 68 -12.85 -16.06 3.04
CA PRO A 68 -12.81 -14.74 3.65
C PRO A 68 -11.38 -14.18 3.71
N SER A 69 -11.27 -12.86 3.63
CA SER A 69 -9.98 -12.16 3.77
C SER A 69 -9.45 -12.24 5.19
N MET A 70 -10.35 -12.29 6.19
CA MET A 70 -10.03 -12.34 7.62
C MET A 70 -11.17 -13.02 8.39
N THR A 71 -10.84 -13.73 9.46
CA THR A 71 -11.80 -14.32 10.41
C THR A 71 -11.55 -13.76 11.79
N SER A 72 -12.62 -13.52 12.57
CA SER A 72 -12.50 -13.15 13.97
C SER A 72 -11.93 -14.32 14.79
N VAL A 73 -11.01 -14.03 15.70
CA VAL A 73 -10.39 -15.00 16.60
C VAL A 73 -11.08 -14.99 17.97
N TYR A 74 -11.72 -13.89 18.33
CA TYR A 74 -12.37 -13.69 19.64
C TYR A 74 -13.84 -13.34 19.47
N GLY A 75 -14.68 -13.85 20.38
CA GLY A 75 -16.10 -13.58 20.41
C GLY A 75 -16.89 -14.30 19.31
N ASP A 76 -17.81 -13.58 18.68
CA ASP A 76 -18.65 -14.12 17.62
C ASP A 76 -17.82 -14.56 16.42
N GLN A 77 -18.28 -15.61 15.74
CA GLN A 77 -17.64 -16.07 14.51
C GLN A 77 -17.97 -15.12 13.36
N VAL A 78 -17.08 -14.16 13.09
CA VAL A 78 -17.26 -13.17 12.03
C VAL A 78 -16.25 -13.39 10.91
N TRP A 79 -16.74 -13.41 9.68
CA TRP A 79 -15.93 -13.44 8.48
C TRP A 79 -15.96 -12.09 7.79
N TYR A 80 -14.78 -11.59 7.43
CA TYR A 80 -14.62 -10.31 6.76
C TYR A 80 -14.13 -10.50 5.32
N TYR A 81 -14.82 -9.91 4.39
CA TYR A 81 -14.46 -9.83 2.98
C TYR A 81 -14.07 -8.39 2.67
N LEU A 82 -12.82 -8.17 2.30
CA LEU A 82 -12.27 -6.85 2.03
C LEU A 82 -12.08 -6.66 0.53
N THR A 83 -12.50 -5.51 0.01
CA THR A 83 -12.12 -5.01 -1.31
C THR A 83 -11.63 -3.58 -1.19
N GLN A 84 -10.51 -3.29 -1.83
CA GLN A 84 -9.92 -1.98 -1.84
C GLN A 84 -9.44 -1.63 -3.26
N THR A 85 -9.82 -0.45 -3.73
CA THR A 85 -9.32 0.14 -4.96
C THR A 85 -8.33 1.23 -4.63
N THR A 86 -7.11 1.12 -5.14
CA THR A 86 -6.06 2.12 -4.98
C THR A 86 -5.71 2.71 -6.33
N GLU A 87 -5.43 4.01 -6.35
CA GLU A 87 -4.94 4.73 -7.51
C GLU A 87 -3.52 5.23 -7.24
N THR A 88 -2.61 4.90 -8.15
CA THR A 88 -1.22 5.37 -8.11
C THR A 88 -0.96 6.26 -9.32
N LYS A 89 -0.52 7.50 -9.09
CA LYS A 89 -0.12 8.45 -10.12
C LYS A 89 1.40 8.54 -10.16
N ALA A 90 1.99 8.11 -11.28
CA ALA A 90 3.44 8.10 -11.50
C ALA A 90 4.20 7.51 -10.28
N PHE A 91 5.05 8.31 -9.62
CA PHE A 91 5.87 7.91 -8.47
C PHE A 91 5.29 8.33 -7.11
N PHE A 92 4.05 8.83 -7.06
CA PHE A 92 3.41 9.20 -5.82
C PHE A 92 2.90 7.97 -5.06
N LYS A 93 2.69 8.13 -3.75
CA LYS A 93 2.13 7.06 -2.91
C LYS A 93 0.73 6.68 -3.40
N PRO A 94 0.39 5.38 -3.38
CA PRO A 94 -0.96 4.92 -3.68
C PRO A 94 -2.00 5.59 -2.77
N VAL A 95 -3.08 6.06 -3.37
CA VAL A 95 -4.21 6.65 -2.64
C VAL A 95 -5.38 5.67 -2.71
N VAL A 96 -5.98 5.37 -1.57
CA VAL A 96 -7.19 4.55 -1.50
C VAL A 96 -8.35 5.38 -2.05
N LYS A 97 -9.02 4.89 -3.10
CA LYS A 97 -10.19 5.51 -3.71
C LYS A 97 -11.48 4.95 -3.17
N GLU A 98 -11.49 3.67 -2.92
CA GLU A 98 -12.65 2.97 -2.42
C GLU A 98 -12.21 1.79 -1.55
N ARG A 99 -12.87 1.63 -0.40
CA ARG A 99 -12.71 0.47 0.47
C ARG A 99 -14.09 0.01 0.91
N LYS A 100 -14.34 -1.28 0.75
CA LYS A 100 -15.56 -1.94 1.22
C LYS A 100 -15.17 -3.15 2.05
N ILE A 101 -15.80 -3.30 3.19
CA ILE A 101 -15.67 -4.48 4.06
C ILE A 101 -17.07 -5.04 4.25
N PHE A 102 -17.27 -6.28 3.86
CA PHE A 102 -18.48 -7.01 4.11
C PHE A 102 -18.22 -8.03 5.23
N ALA A 103 -18.95 -7.90 6.33
CA ALA A 103 -18.86 -8.78 7.49
C ALA A 103 -20.06 -9.71 7.52
N VAL A 104 -19.79 -10.99 7.72
CA VAL A 104 -20.81 -12.05 7.89
C VAL A 104 -20.65 -12.63 9.28
N ILE A 105 -21.69 -12.54 10.08
CA ILE A 105 -21.71 -13.00 11.48
C ILE A 105 -22.48 -14.33 11.56
N PHE A 106 -21.85 -15.32 12.18
CA PHE A 106 -22.40 -16.67 12.31
C PHE A 106 -22.76 -16.99 13.75
N ASP A 107 -23.77 -17.82 13.92
CA ASP A 107 -24.13 -18.41 15.21
C ASP A 107 -23.25 -19.64 15.54
N SER A 108 -23.45 -20.20 16.71
CA SER A 108 -22.80 -21.44 17.16
C SER A 108 -23.12 -22.67 16.27
N LYS A 109 -24.20 -22.61 15.49
CA LYS A 109 -24.60 -23.65 14.51
C LYS A 109 -24.09 -23.39 13.11
N ASN A 110 -23.13 -22.43 12.93
CA ASN A 110 -22.54 -22.02 11.65
C ASN A 110 -23.58 -21.45 10.65
N LYS A 111 -24.67 -20.86 11.12
CA LYS A 111 -25.62 -20.15 10.25
C LYS A 111 -25.43 -18.65 10.33
N VAL A 112 -25.67 -17.97 9.23
CA VAL A 112 -25.59 -16.51 9.16
C VAL A 112 -26.72 -15.89 9.97
N ILE A 113 -26.39 -15.14 11.02
CA ILE A 113 -27.33 -14.40 11.86
C ILE A 113 -27.43 -12.93 11.48
N ASN A 114 -26.33 -12.35 11.02
CA ASN A 114 -26.30 -10.94 10.63
C ASN A 114 -25.24 -10.69 9.55
N THR A 115 -25.40 -9.58 8.82
CA THR A 115 -24.42 -9.08 7.86
C THR A 115 -24.28 -7.58 8.01
N ALA A 116 -23.06 -7.07 7.88
CA ALA A 116 -22.77 -5.64 7.94
C ALA A 116 -21.85 -5.24 6.79
N THR A 117 -22.07 -4.05 6.24
CA THR A 117 -21.19 -3.49 5.22
C THR A 117 -20.61 -2.19 5.74
N TYR A 118 -19.27 -2.09 5.72
CA TYR A 118 -18.53 -0.89 6.09
C TYR A 118 -17.87 -0.32 4.85
N THR A 119 -17.84 1.01 4.78
CA THR A 119 -17.24 1.77 3.70
C THR A 119 -16.11 2.64 4.24
N GLU A 120 -15.39 3.35 3.38
CA GLU A 120 -14.35 4.27 3.80
C GLU A 120 -14.87 5.37 4.75
N LYS A 121 -16.15 5.74 4.65
CA LYS A 121 -16.79 6.74 5.52
C LYS A 121 -16.89 6.29 6.99
N ASP A 122 -16.91 4.99 7.21
CA ASP A 122 -16.96 4.38 8.53
C ASP A 122 -15.56 4.21 9.14
N SER A 123 -14.50 4.62 8.41
CA SER A 123 -13.14 4.47 8.85
C SER A 123 -12.77 5.52 9.91
N VAL A 124 -12.18 5.05 11.02
CA VAL A 124 -11.63 5.93 12.05
C VAL A 124 -10.11 6.02 11.85
N PRO A 125 -9.55 7.22 11.63
CA PRO A 125 -8.11 7.38 11.50
C PRO A 125 -7.43 7.06 12.84
N ILE A 126 -6.56 6.06 12.83
CA ILE A 126 -5.75 5.69 13.99
C ILE A 126 -4.42 6.42 13.87
N SER A 127 -4.11 7.32 14.84
CA SER A 127 -2.79 7.91 14.96
C SER A 127 -1.84 6.95 15.66
N MET A 128 -0.62 6.81 15.13
CA MET A 128 0.41 6.04 15.82
C MET A 128 0.78 6.71 17.12
N VAL A 129 0.84 5.93 18.20
CA VAL A 129 1.35 6.41 19.48
C VAL A 129 2.86 6.53 19.37
N THR A 130 3.36 7.76 19.50
CA THR A 130 4.80 8.09 19.46
C THR A 130 5.51 7.86 20.80
N ARG A 131 4.82 7.25 21.77
CA ARG A 131 5.41 6.95 23.07
C ARG A 131 6.51 5.91 22.90
N VAL A 132 7.75 6.33 23.11
CA VAL A 132 8.92 5.46 23.18
C VAL A 132 8.98 4.87 24.59
N THR A 133 9.03 3.55 24.71
CA THR A 133 9.41 2.91 25.97
C THR A 133 10.91 3.04 26.14
N PRO A 134 11.42 3.76 27.18
CA PRO A 134 12.84 3.80 27.42
C PRO A 134 13.30 2.38 27.78
N THR A 135 13.99 1.75 26.87
CA THR A 135 14.74 0.52 27.19
C THR A 135 16.04 0.94 27.83
N SER A 136 16.30 0.47 29.07
CA SER A 136 17.63 0.56 29.70
C SER A 136 18.62 -0.29 28.95
N GLY A 137 18.91 0.06 27.69
CA GLY A 137 20.05 -0.45 26.97
C GLY A 137 21.32 0.21 27.49
N ASN A 138 22.37 -0.56 27.66
CA ASN A 138 23.67 0.00 27.98
C ASN A 138 24.11 0.81 26.74
N GLU A 139 23.90 2.13 26.79
CA GLU A 139 24.33 3.05 25.72
C GLU A 139 25.88 3.14 25.78
N LEU A 140 26.52 2.16 25.19
CA LEU A 140 27.96 2.24 24.97
C LEU A 140 28.23 3.37 23.97
N THR A 141 28.93 4.38 24.43
CA THR A 141 29.39 5.49 23.58
C THR A 141 30.20 4.91 22.41
N ILE A 142 30.12 5.51 21.23
CA ILE A 142 30.86 5.05 20.02
C ILE A 142 32.34 4.81 20.30
N LEU A 143 32.95 5.65 21.18
CA LEU A 143 34.32 5.48 21.61
C LEU A 143 34.54 4.24 22.47
N GLN A 144 33.60 3.89 23.38
CA GLN A 144 33.66 2.65 24.16
C GLN A 144 33.53 1.39 23.29
N GLN A 145 32.69 1.43 22.27
CA GLN A 145 32.57 0.34 21.30
C GLN A 145 33.85 0.15 20.49
N LEU A 146 34.50 1.26 20.10
CA LEU A 146 35.76 1.22 19.37
C LEU A 146 36.88 0.64 20.22
N PHE A 147 37.02 1.08 21.49
CA PHE A 147 38.05 0.60 22.42
C PHE A 147 37.78 -0.83 22.93
N ALA A 148 36.51 -1.21 23.11
CA ALA A 148 36.16 -2.58 23.49
C ALA A 148 36.55 -3.63 22.40
N ASN A 149 36.55 -3.22 21.15
CA ASN A 149 37.00 -4.08 20.04
C ASN A 149 38.52 -4.13 19.88
N LEU A 150 39.26 -3.07 20.21
CA LEU A 150 40.73 -3.04 20.14
C LEU A 150 41.38 -3.95 21.15
N GLY A 151 40.83 -4.14 22.34
CA GLY A 151 41.34 -5.06 23.35
C GLY A 151 41.11 -6.54 23.06
N ARG A 152 40.26 -6.87 22.11
CA ARG A 152 39.92 -8.25 21.78
C ARG A 152 40.94 -8.95 20.87
N PHE A 153 41.78 -8.17 20.19
CA PHE A 153 42.78 -8.68 19.26
C PHE A 153 44.20 -8.78 19.87
N SER A 154 44.43 -8.24 21.07
CA SER A 154 45.73 -8.30 21.74
C SER A 154 45.89 -9.43 22.76
N GLY A 155 44.91 -10.33 22.89
CA GLY A 155 44.88 -11.37 23.92
C GLY A 155 45.27 -12.79 23.47
N SER A 156 45.72 -13.01 22.25
CA SER A 156 45.94 -14.40 21.75
C SER A 156 47.37 -14.78 21.48
N GLU A 157 48.38 -14.05 21.96
CA GLU A 157 49.78 -14.41 21.72
C GLU A 157 50.56 -14.91 22.96
N SER A 158 49.91 -14.91 24.14
CA SER A 158 50.57 -15.35 25.38
C SER A 158 50.31 -16.78 25.84
N ASP A 159 49.47 -17.54 25.11
CA ASP A 159 49.13 -18.93 25.52
C ASP A 159 49.85 -20.04 24.74
N LEU A 160 50.85 -19.71 23.92
CA LEU A 160 51.57 -20.70 23.14
C LEU A 160 53.00 -21.00 23.63
N GLU A 161 53.44 -20.44 24.77
CA GLU A 161 54.82 -20.66 25.25
C GLU A 161 54.90 -21.47 26.55
N ASN A 162 53.89 -22.27 26.90
CA ASN A 162 53.95 -23.21 28.00
C ASN A 162 53.25 -24.54 27.68
N GLN A 163 53.81 -25.29 26.71
CA GLN A 163 53.71 -26.77 26.65
C GLN A 163 55.01 -27.36 26.17
#